data_ef9a83b3e2dfd1c44d1be2ad201d68aa
#
_entry.id   ef9a83b3e2dfd1c44d1be2ad201d68aa
#
_cell.length_a   1.000
_cell.length_b   1.000
_cell.length_c   1.000
_cell.angle_alpha   90.00
_cell.angle_beta   90.00
_cell.angle_gamma   90.00
#
_symmetry.space_group_name_H-M   'P 1'
#
loop_
_entity.id
_entity.type
_entity.pdbx_description
1 polymer ?
#
loop_
_entity_poly.entity_id
_entity_poly.type
_entity_poly.pdbx_seq_one_letter_code
_entity_poly.pdbx_strand_id
1 'polypeptide(L)'
;MVWLTLAGMLSACAAADASPKPAVAGVCPLRAGATPSQIDVFDGDPSEQAILAPDDDGPGANTYTVKDVYAQGRTVTIRCHYGQDAVDVKLPTPVTSCRFSGDDHQAQISCN
;
A
#
# COMPACT_ATOMS: atom_id res chain seq x y z
N MET A 1 31.79 54.44 15.84
CA MET A 1 31.52 53.66 14.86
C MET A 1 31.09 52.40 15.25
N VAL A 2 30.00 52.01 14.99
CA VAL A 2 29.49 50.77 15.37
C VAL A 2 29.32 49.97 14.24
N TRP A 3 29.77 48.83 14.24
CA TRP A 3 29.61 47.93 13.25
C TRP A 3 28.70 46.86 13.60
N LEU A 4 27.67 46.77 13.00
CA LEU A 4 26.81 45.74 13.24
C LEU A 4 26.99 44.78 12.27
N THR A 5 27.54 43.74 12.50
CA THR A 5 27.55 42.67 11.63
C THR A 5 26.46 41.82 11.89
N LEU A 6 25.56 41.81 11.08
CA LEU A 6 24.55 40.97 11.26
C LEU A 6 24.81 39.73 10.69
N ALA A 7 25.01 38.80 11.25
CA ALA A 7 25.20 37.51 10.79
C ALA A 7 23.96 36.91 10.49
N GLY A 8 23.68 36.87 9.43
CA GLY A 8 22.48 36.27 9.08
C GLY A 8 22.54 34.84 9.11
N MET A 9 21.94 34.23 9.76
CA MET A 9 21.91 32.97 9.94
C MET A 9 20.98 32.29 9.29
N LEU A 10 21.03 31.56 8.59
CA LEU A 10 20.22 30.87 8.04
C LEU A 10 20.18 29.61 8.24
N SER A 11 19.41 29.04 8.59
CA SER A 11 19.33 27.79 8.80
C SER A 11 18.44 27.16 8.04
N ALA A 12 18.62 26.82 7.14
CA ALA A 12 17.78 26.20 6.43
C ALA A 12 17.66 24.90 6.58
N CYS A 13 17.12 24.33 7.19
CA CYS A 13 17.04 23.07 7.35
C CYS A 13 16.06 22.47 6.70
N ALA A 14 16.02 22.34 5.70
CA ALA A 14 15.11 21.66 5.07
C ALA A 14 15.20 20.29 5.26
N ALA A 15 14.75 19.81 6.04
CA ALA A 15 14.78 18.51 6.27
C ALA A 15 14.06 17.79 5.33
N ALA A 16 14.53 17.54 4.39
CA ALA A 16 13.87 16.79 3.53
C ALA A 16 13.65 15.51 4.12
N ASP A 17 12.60 15.00 4.09
CA ASP A 17 12.37 13.85 4.59
C ASP A 17 12.97 12.84 3.88
N ALA A 18 13.98 12.45 4.17
CA ALA A 18 14.57 11.39 3.58
C ALA A 18 14.08 10.14 4.14
N SER A 19 12.97 10.09 4.64
CA SER A 19 12.54 8.84 5.16
C SER A 19 12.39 7.92 4.01
N PRO A 20 12.88 6.75 4.06
CA PRO A 20 12.74 5.80 3.02
C PRO A 20 11.28 5.60 2.84
N LYS A 21 10.84 5.58 1.66
CA LYS A 21 9.51 5.34 1.43
C LYS A 21 9.21 4.04 1.99
N PRO A 22 8.43 3.88 2.90
CA PRO A 22 8.13 2.60 3.45
C PRO A 22 7.50 1.77 2.39
N ALA A 23 7.69 0.52 2.44
CA ALA A 23 6.93 -0.37 1.67
C ALA A 23 5.50 0.08 1.76
N VAL A 24 4.77 -0.01 0.72
CA VAL A 24 3.46 0.54 0.68
C VAL A 24 2.66 -0.06 1.79
N ALA A 25 2.62 0.62 2.88
CA ALA A 25 1.86 0.16 4.00
C ALA A 25 0.50 0.76 3.82
N GLY A 26 -0.48 0.00 3.89
CA GLY A 26 -1.80 0.56 3.78
C GLY A 26 -2.18 0.91 2.36
N VAL A 27 -2.19 -0.06 1.48
CA VAL A 27 -2.60 0.15 0.11
C VAL A 27 -4.01 0.73 0.05
N CYS A 28 -4.89 0.27 0.91
CA CYS A 28 -6.28 0.72 0.86
C CYS A 28 -6.44 2.07 1.54
N PRO A 29 -7.04 3.04 0.88
CA PRO A 29 -7.23 4.36 1.48
C PRO A 29 -8.29 4.31 2.57
N LEU A 30 -8.28 5.28 3.45
CA LEU A 30 -9.36 5.44 4.39
C LEU A 30 -10.53 6.08 3.67
N ARG A 31 -11.71 5.55 3.91
CA ARG A 31 -12.92 6.14 3.35
C ARG A 31 -13.78 6.60 4.49
N ALA A 32 -14.01 7.89 4.61
CA ALA A 32 -14.75 8.47 5.73
C ALA A 32 -14.13 8.03 7.06
N GLY A 33 -12.78 7.95 7.09
CA GLY A 33 -12.08 7.56 8.31
C GLY A 33 -12.07 6.06 8.58
N ALA A 34 -12.66 5.26 7.72
CA ALA A 34 -12.75 3.82 7.98
C ALA A 34 -11.80 3.03 7.10
N THR A 35 -11.27 1.94 7.65
CA THR A 35 -10.50 0.98 6.89
C THR A 35 -11.47 0.01 6.21
N PRO A 36 -11.03 -0.72 5.21
CA PRO A 36 -11.92 -1.65 4.55
C PRO A 36 -12.28 -2.83 5.45
N SER A 37 -13.39 -3.46 5.15
CA SER A 37 -13.81 -4.65 5.86
C SER A 37 -13.35 -5.91 5.17
N GLN A 38 -12.96 -5.83 3.90
CA GLN A 38 -12.52 -6.98 3.15
C GLN A 38 -11.59 -6.52 2.05
N ILE A 39 -10.60 -7.32 1.70
CA ILE A 39 -9.65 -6.97 0.66
C ILE A 39 -9.47 -8.18 -0.24
N ASP A 40 -9.50 -7.95 -1.55
CA ASP A 40 -9.23 -8.96 -2.55
C ASP A 40 -7.98 -8.59 -3.33
N VAL A 41 -7.18 -9.57 -3.69
CA VAL A 41 -5.98 -9.36 -4.49
C VAL A 41 -6.20 -10.00 -5.85
N PHE A 42 -6.06 -9.22 -6.91
CA PHE A 42 -6.30 -9.70 -8.26
C PHE A 42 -5.02 -9.75 -9.08
N ASP A 43 -4.90 -10.77 -9.92
CA ASP A 43 -3.86 -10.87 -10.91
C ASP A 43 -4.43 -10.19 -12.14
N GLY A 44 -4.05 -8.97 -12.37
CA GLY A 44 -4.54 -8.21 -13.51
C GLY A 44 -5.76 -7.38 -13.18
N ASP A 45 -6.58 -7.17 -14.17
CA ASP A 45 -7.76 -6.34 -13.99
C ASP A 45 -8.86 -7.15 -13.32
N PRO A 46 -9.56 -6.58 -12.33
CA PRO A 46 -10.64 -7.31 -11.66
C PRO A 46 -11.71 -7.86 -12.60
N SER A 47 -11.90 -7.25 -13.76
CA SER A 47 -12.88 -7.77 -14.70
C SER A 47 -12.50 -9.13 -15.24
N GLU A 48 -11.23 -9.52 -15.13
CA GLU A 48 -10.79 -10.83 -15.56
C GLU A 48 -11.06 -11.87 -14.49
N GLN A 49 -11.45 -11.45 -13.30
CA GLN A 49 -11.87 -12.32 -12.21
C GLN A 49 -10.79 -13.30 -11.73
N ALA A 50 -9.53 -12.94 -11.87
CA ALA A 50 -8.45 -13.79 -11.40
C ALA A 50 -8.05 -13.39 -9.99
N ILE A 51 -8.80 -13.84 -9.01
CA ILE A 51 -8.54 -13.54 -7.61
C ILE A 51 -7.46 -14.48 -7.11
N LEU A 52 -6.48 -13.93 -6.43
CA LEU A 52 -5.40 -14.71 -5.86
C LEU A 52 -5.76 -15.18 -4.46
N ALA A 53 -5.30 -16.35 -4.12
CA ALA A 53 -5.46 -16.88 -2.77
C ALA A 53 -4.16 -16.66 -2.01
N PRO A 54 -4.22 -16.61 -0.68
CA PRO A 54 -2.99 -16.54 0.11
C PRO A 54 -2.10 -17.75 -0.15
N ASP A 55 -0.82 -17.59 0.02
CA ASP A 55 0.13 -18.66 -0.21
C ASP A 55 -0.01 -19.77 0.80
N ASP A 56 -0.43 -19.44 2.01
CA ASP A 56 -0.54 -20.41 3.08
C ASP A 56 -1.95 -20.82 3.29
N ASP A 57 -2.19 -22.01 3.79
CA ASP A 57 -3.51 -22.45 4.16
C ASP A 57 -3.70 -22.31 5.64
N GLY A 58 -4.85 -22.10 6.08
CA GLY A 58 -5.20 -22.18 7.50
C GLY A 58 -5.41 -20.82 8.12
N PRO A 59 -5.73 -20.81 9.39
CA PRO A 59 -5.99 -19.57 10.09
C PRO A 59 -4.72 -18.71 10.12
N GLY A 60 -4.83 -17.48 9.81
CA GLY A 60 -3.69 -16.60 9.79
C GLY A 60 -2.95 -16.54 8.47
N ALA A 61 -3.43 -17.27 7.47
CA ALA A 61 -2.86 -17.18 6.15
C ALA A 61 -3.04 -15.77 5.62
N ASN A 62 -1.96 -15.06 5.37
CA ASN A 62 -2.07 -13.65 5.05
C ASN A 62 -1.02 -13.15 4.06
N THR A 63 -0.23 -14.03 3.49
CA THR A 63 0.82 -13.62 2.55
C THR A 63 0.47 -14.01 1.14
N TYR A 64 0.63 -13.07 0.21
CA TYR A 64 0.41 -13.32 -1.20
C TYR A 64 1.71 -13.07 -1.93
N THR A 65 2.28 -14.07 -2.59
CA THR A 65 3.45 -13.86 -3.43
C THR A 65 2.94 -13.44 -4.78
N VAL A 66 3.28 -12.24 -5.21
CA VAL A 66 2.72 -11.66 -6.43
C VAL A 66 3.77 -11.35 -7.49
N LYS A 67 5.02 -11.71 -7.26
CA LYS A 67 6.08 -11.37 -8.21
C LYS A 67 5.81 -11.96 -9.58
N ASP A 68 5.17 -13.11 -9.64
CA ASP A 68 4.93 -13.77 -10.92
C ASP A 68 3.90 -13.03 -11.77
N VAL A 69 3.03 -12.25 -11.17
CA VAL A 69 2.08 -11.44 -11.92
C VAL A 69 2.87 -10.47 -12.79
N TYR A 70 3.86 -9.80 -12.20
CA TYR A 70 4.65 -8.82 -12.93
C TYR A 70 5.59 -9.50 -13.92
N ALA A 71 6.08 -10.69 -13.59
CA ALA A 71 6.95 -11.42 -14.51
C ALA A 71 6.20 -11.80 -15.80
N GLN A 72 4.89 -11.89 -15.72
CA GLN A 72 4.08 -12.19 -16.89
C GLN A 72 3.58 -10.93 -17.59
N GLY A 73 4.08 -9.77 -17.18
CA GLY A 73 3.67 -8.52 -17.80
C GLY A 73 2.33 -8.01 -17.31
N ARG A 74 1.87 -8.50 -16.17
CA ARG A 74 0.56 -8.12 -15.65
C ARG A 74 0.76 -7.22 -14.42
N THR A 75 -0.30 -6.70 -13.87
CA THR A 75 -0.24 -5.76 -12.75
C THR A 75 -1.20 -6.24 -11.68
N VAL A 76 -0.76 -6.18 -10.43
CA VAL A 76 -1.63 -6.54 -9.31
C VAL A 76 -2.62 -5.41 -9.06
N THR A 77 -3.86 -5.76 -8.81
CA THR A 77 -4.89 -4.80 -8.41
C THR A 77 -5.46 -5.25 -7.07
N ILE A 78 -5.57 -4.33 -6.14
CA ILE A 78 -6.13 -4.59 -4.83
C ILE A 78 -7.52 -3.99 -4.81
N ARG A 79 -8.51 -4.78 -4.43
CA ARG A 79 -9.87 -4.25 -4.28
C ARG A 79 -10.18 -4.13 -2.80
N CYS A 80 -10.46 -2.92 -2.37
CA CYS A 80 -10.73 -2.62 -0.99
C CYS A 80 -12.24 -2.42 -0.84
N HIS A 81 -12.88 -3.23 -0.01
CA HIS A 81 -14.32 -3.17 0.17
C HIS A 81 -14.69 -2.41 1.43
N TYR A 82 -15.61 -1.47 1.30
CA TYR A 82 -16.07 -0.65 2.42
C TYR A 82 -17.59 -0.81 2.47
N GLY A 83 -18.04 -1.90 3.03
CA GLY A 83 -19.48 -2.18 3.02
C GLY A 83 -19.93 -2.49 1.61
N GLN A 84 -20.78 -1.67 1.04
CA GLN A 84 -21.27 -1.91 -0.30
C GLN A 84 -20.41 -1.22 -1.36
N ASP A 85 -19.48 -0.41 -0.95
CA ASP A 85 -18.61 0.30 -1.88
C ASP A 85 -17.29 -0.42 -2.02
N ALA A 86 -16.63 -0.26 -3.14
CA ALA A 86 -15.32 -0.84 -3.35
C ALA A 86 -14.43 0.14 -4.12
N VAL A 87 -13.14 0.09 -3.82
CA VAL A 87 -12.16 0.91 -4.50
C VAL A 87 -11.07 -0.01 -5.02
N ASP A 88 -10.72 0.11 -6.29
CA ASP A 88 -9.66 -0.68 -6.87
C ASP A 88 -8.38 0.15 -6.93
N VAL A 89 -7.29 -0.41 -6.40
CA VAL A 89 -6.01 0.26 -6.41
C VAL A 89 -5.05 -0.57 -7.22
N LYS A 90 -4.58 -0.06 -8.33
CA LYS A 90 -3.60 -0.76 -9.13
C LYS A 90 -2.22 -0.49 -8.57
N LEU A 91 -1.36 -1.47 -8.60
CA LEU A 91 0.02 -1.34 -8.15
C LEU A 91 0.94 -1.40 -9.36
N PRO A 92 1.13 -0.30 -10.07
CA PRO A 92 1.90 -0.32 -11.31
C PRO A 92 3.39 -0.58 -11.09
N THR A 93 3.91 -0.24 -9.94
CA THR A 93 5.29 -0.54 -9.63
C THR A 93 5.37 -1.97 -9.14
N PRO A 94 6.18 -2.81 -9.73
CA PRO A 94 6.23 -4.20 -9.32
C PRO A 94 6.55 -4.39 -7.85
N VAL A 95 5.81 -5.28 -7.21
CA VAL A 95 6.06 -5.67 -5.83
C VAL A 95 6.26 -7.18 -5.80
N THR A 96 6.90 -7.68 -4.78
CA THR A 96 7.19 -9.10 -4.65
C THR A 96 6.11 -9.82 -3.87
N SER A 97 5.64 -9.23 -2.81
CA SER A 97 4.63 -9.85 -1.97
C SER A 97 3.74 -8.82 -1.30
N CYS A 98 2.58 -9.25 -0.92
CA CYS A 98 1.65 -8.44 -0.16
C CYS A 98 1.27 -9.19 1.10
N ARG A 99 1.10 -8.47 2.18
CA ARG A 99 0.72 -9.07 3.44
C ARG A 99 -0.56 -8.44 3.96
N PHE A 100 -1.53 -9.28 4.20
CA PHE A 100 -2.80 -8.84 4.75
C PHE A 100 -2.74 -8.89 6.26
N SER A 101 -3.35 -7.95 6.92
CA SER A 101 -3.51 -7.96 8.36
C SER A 101 -4.88 -7.44 8.72
N GLY A 102 -5.39 -7.84 9.84
CA GLY A 102 -6.69 -7.36 10.29
C GLY A 102 -7.65 -8.48 10.56
N ASP A 103 -8.89 -8.10 10.76
CA ASP A 103 -9.94 -9.04 11.05
C ASP A 103 -11.17 -8.64 10.25
N ASP A 104 -12.33 -9.16 10.63
CA ASP A 104 -13.55 -8.90 9.88
C ASP A 104 -14.00 -7.45 9.95
N HIS A 105 -13.45 -6.65 10.83
CA HIS A 105 -13.89 -5.28 11.00
C HIS A 105 -12.86 -4.27 10.49
N GLN A 106 -11.59 -4.64 10.47
CA GLN A 106 -10.56 -3.76 10.01
C GLN A 106 -9.56 -4.56 9.24
N ALA A 107 -9.43 -4.29 7.99
CA ALA A 107 -8.50 -4.99 7.13
C ALA A 107 -7.48 -4.02 6.56
N GLN A 108 -6.26 -4.48 6.36
CA GLN A 108 -5.24 -3.67 5.73
C GLN A 108 -4.29 -4.60 4.97
N ILE A 109 -3.70 -4.11 3.91
CA ILE A 109 -2.75 -4.87 3.14
C ILE A 109 -1.56 -3.99 2.82
N SER A 110 -0.37 -4.52 2.94
CA SER A 110 0.83 -3.80 2.57
C SER A 110 1.61 -4.64 1.58
N CYS A 111 2.26 -4.02 0.63
CA CYS A 111 2.99 -4.72 -0.41
C CYS A 111 4.41 -4.16 -0.52
N ASN A 112 5.37 -5.00 -0.83
CA ASN A 112 6.74 -4.53 -1.02
C ASN A 112 7.48 -5.38 -2.07
#